data_cdd097837f1e8155fee67e41bb4116c8
#
_entry.id   cdd097837f1e8155fee67e41bb4116c8
#
_cell.length_a   1.000
_cell.length_b   1.000
_cell.length_c   1.000
_cell.angle_alpha   90.00
_cell.angle_beta   90.00
_cell.angle_gamma   90.00
#
_symmetry.space_group_name_H-M   'P 1'
#
loop_
_entity.id
_entity.type
_entity.pdbx_description
1 polymer ?
#
loop_
_entity_poly.entity_id
_entity_poly.type
_entity_poly.pdbx_seq_one_letter_code
_entity_poly.pdbx_strand_id
1 'polypeptide(L)'
;MKNRMTDSTRPALLVSAVALVAFVTIAGGSARLTASTSPLPPGAIAPGDRERMIARQVGALLQDAHYSRIRIDDALSPRVMDKFLESMDGQRAYFLASDVEEFAPLRMRFDDMIRTGDIEPAYAMFARYQQRNRERVQHALALLGTEPDFTLRESYAFDREGAAWPTTTAELDEIWRQRVKNDALSLLLAGKSWSEARDTLRTRYERVLKRVDQIKPEEVFETYLNAYARAFDPHSNYFSPRNSEEYKIQMSLNYEGIGASLQLIDDHVTIMNLIEGGPAAADGKLKASDRITAVGQGTEGGFTDVVGWRIDDVVQLIRGKGDTTVRLQILPAGAAPGTAETVISLVRGKVTLEAQAAQRELK
;
A
#
# COMPACT_ATOMS: atom_id res chain seq x y z
N MET A 1 -45.27 48.78 -16.55
CA MET A 1 -45.52 48.15 -15.22
C MET A 1 -44.30 47.35 -14.83
N LYS A 2 -43.74 47.72 -13.68
CA LYS A 2 -42.48 47.19 -13.11
C LYS A 2 -42.66 45.74 -12.65
N ASN A 3 -41.70 44.87 -12.96
CA ASN A 3 -41.50 43.65 -12.18
C ASN A 3 -40.04 43.53 -11.81
N ARG A 4 -39.80 43.45 -10.53
CA ARG A 4 -38.50 43.35 -9.85
C ARG A 4 -37.97 41.92 -9.97
N MET A 5 -36.73 41.79 -10.44
CA MET A 5 -35.89 40.62 -10.23
C MET A 5 -35.36 40.68 -8.79
N THR A 6 -35.62 39.62 -8.01
CA THR A 6 -34.98 39.39 -6.72
C THR A 6 -33.79 38.48 -6.92
N ASP A 7 -32.64 39.06 -6.67
CA ASP A 7 -31.33 38.42 -6.59
C ASP A 7 -31.28 37.54 -5.33
N SER A 8 -31.02 36.25 -5.49
CA SER A 8 -30.72 35.36 -4.36
C SER A 8 -29.31 34.77 -4.55
N THR A 9 -28.34 35.52 -4.08
CA THR A 9 -26.96 35.04 -3.89
C THR A 9 -26.93 34.02 -2.76
N ARG A 10 -26.60 32.76 -3.11
CA ARG A 10 -26.20 31.74 -2.15
C ARG A 10 -24.68 31.77 -2.00
N PRO A 11 -24.13 31.84 -0.79
CA PRO A 11 -22.69 31.74 -0.61
C PRO A 11 -22.24 30.27 -0.73
N ALA A 12 -21.23 30.06 -1.56
CA ALA A 12 -20.50 28.81 -1.63
C ALA A 12 -19.70 28.62 -0.33
N LEU A 13 -20.00 27.57 0.42
CA LEU A 13 -19.22 27.14 1.57
C LEU A 13 -17.94 26.45 1.05
N LEU A 14 -16.83 27.18 1.13
CA LEU A 14 -15.48 26.64 1.05
C LEU A 14 -15.21 25.81 2.31
N VAL A 15 -15.15 24.48 2.17
CA VAL A 15 -14.65 23.60 3.23
C VAL A 15 -13.13 23.63 3.16
N SER A 16 -12.51 24.47 3.99
CA SER A 16 -11.07 24.49 4.20
C SER A 16 -10.72 23.36 5.17
N ALA A 17 -10.05 22.33 4.69
CA ALA A 17 -9.40 21.34 5.54
C ALA A 17 -8.18 21.97 6.21
N VAL A 18 -8.31 22.36 7.48
CA VAL A 18 -7.20 22.85 8.30
C VAL A 18 -6.47 21.63 8.88
N ALA A 19 -5.27 21.36 8.39
CA ALA A 19 -4.33 20.45 9.04
C ALA A 19 -3.68 21.17 10.22
N LEU A 20 -4.16 20.89 11.44
CA LEU A 20 -3.58 21.43 12.67
C LEU A 20 -2.48 20.49 13.15
N VAL A 21 -1.22 20.88 13.03
CA VAL A 21 -0.08 20.23 13.68
C VAL A 21 0.08 20.87 15.06
N ALA A 22 -0.40 20.19 16.10
CA ALA A 22 -0.16 20.60 17.48
C ALA A 22 0.99 19.80 18.09
N PHE A 23 2.08 20.47 18.46
CA PHE A 23 3.12 19.93 19.31
C PHE A 23 2.66 20.00 20.77
N VAL A 24 2.53 18.84 21.43
CA VAL A 24 2.28 18.76 22.87
C VAL A 24 3.39 17.93 23.50
N THR A 25 4.19 18.57 24.37
CA THR A 25 5.11 17.91 25.30
C THR A 25 4.34 17.50 26.54
N ILE A 26 4.31 16.21 26.87
CA ILE A 26 3.74 15.71 28.11
C ILE A 26 4.75 14.85 28.85
N ALA A 27 4.98 15.22 30.10
CA ALA A 27 5.75 14.47 31.09
C ALA A 27 4.88 13.43 31.80
N GLY A 28 5.39 12.24 31.90
CA GLY A 28 5.34 11.20 32.93
C GLY A 28 4.02 10.72 33.56
N GLY A 29 3.90 9.40 33.53
CA GLY A 29 2.98 8.65 34.42
C GLY A 29 2.69 7.25 33.89
N SER A 30 3.57 6.27 34.18
CA SER A 30 3.38 4.88 33.73
C SER A 30 2.52 4.10 34.70
N ALA A 31 1.26 3.84 34.35
CA ALA A 31 0.49 2.74 34.96
C ALA A 31 0.49 1.57 33.93
N ARG A 32 1.25 0.52 34.23
CA ARG A 32 1.24 -0.74 33.46
C ARG A 32 -0.02 -1.53 33.79
N LEU A 33 -0.97 -1.51 32.86
CA LEU A 33 -2.02 -2.53 32.81
C LEU A 33 -1.52 -3.68 31.92
N THR A 34 -1.20 -4.81 32.53
CA THR A 34 -0.81 -6.03 31.86
C THR A 34 -2.03 -6.68 31.22
N ALA A 35 -2.29 -6.40 29.96
CA ALA A 35 -3.20 -7.20 29.16
C ALA A 35 -2.43 -8.37 28.56
N SER A 36 -2.86 -9.59 28.84
CA SER A 36 -2.32 -10.83 28.28
C SER A 36 -2.65 -10.89 26.81
N THR A 37 -1.72 -10.41 25.98
CA THR A 37 -1.73 -10.64 24.53
C THR A 37 -0.68 -11.70 24.24
N SER A 38 -0.99 -12.66 23.37
CA SER A 38 0.04 -13.55 22.87
C SER A 38 1.20 -12.72 22.33
N PRO A 39 2.43 -12.94 22.78
CA PRO A 39 3.56 -12.14 22.34
C PRO A 39 3.73 -12.27 20.83
N LEU A 40 4.12 -11.17 20.19
CA LEU A 40 4.48 -11.20 18.76
C LEU A 40 5.55 -12.27 18.53
N PRO A 41 5.45 -13.05 17.44
CA PRO A 41 6.48 -13.98 17.05
C PRO A 41 7.85 -13.29 16.94
N PRO A 42 8.96 -13.94 17.26
CA PRO A 42 10.29 -13.39 17.06
C PRO A 42 10.49 -12.93 15.61
N GLY A 43 10.96 -11.70 15.42
CA GLY A 43 11.15 -11.10 14.10
C GLY A 43 9.88 -10.60 13.41
N ALA A 44 8.72 -10.66 14.07
CA ALA A 44 7.51 -10.04 13.55
C ALA A 44 7.59 -8.51 13.54
N ILE A 45 6.88 -7.91 12.61
CA ILE A 45 6.69 -6.47 12.55
C ILE A 45 5.94 -6.01 13.82
N ALA A 46 6.46 -4.99 14.51
CA ALA A 46 5.90 -4.47 15.75
C ALA A 46 5.67 -2.96 15.69
N PRO A 47 4.68 -2.43 16.42
CA PRO A 47 4.45 -0.99 16.50
C PRO A 47 5.53 -0.30 17.36
N GLY A 48 5.93 0.90 16.93
CA GLY A 48 6.76 1.79 17.75
C GLY A 48 5.93 2.71 18.66
N ASP A 49 6.60 3.48 19.50
CA ASP A 49 5.95 4.46 20.39
C ASP A 49 5.21 5.55 19.62
N ARG A 50 5.70 5.89 18.43
CA ARG A 50 5.08 6.87 17.54
C ARG A 50 3.71 6.39 17.06
N GLU A 51 3.61 5.15 16.60
CA GLU A 51 2.36 4.55 16.14
C GLU A 51 1.33 4.48 17.27
N ARG A 52 1.76 4.11 18.48
CA ARG A 52 0.91 4.08 19.68
C ARG A 52 0.36 5.47 20.02
N MET A 53 1.22 6.50 19.95
CA MET A 53 0.79 7.89 20.18
C MET A 53 -0.20 8.36 19.12
N ILE A 54 0.09 8.11 17.83
CA ILE A 54 -0.78 8.50 16.72
C ILE A 54 -2.13 7.78 16.82
N ALA A 55 -2.16 6.49 17.18
CA ALA A 55 -3.40 5.75 17.37
C ALA A 55 -4.34 6.47 18.36
N ARG A 56 -3.82 6.87 19.52
CA ARG A 56 -4.59 7.62 20.52
C ARG A 56 -5.11 8.96 19.97
N GLN A 57 -4.27 9.70 19.25
CA GLN A 57 -4.64 10.99 18.69
C GLN A 57 -5.73 10.85 17.59
N VAL A 58 -5.58 9.86 16.72
CA VAL A 58 -6.59 9.57 15.69
C VAL A 58 -7.89 9.09 16.29
N GLY A 59 -7.84 8.23 17.32
CA GLY A 59 -9.03 7.82 18.07
C GLY A 59 -9.78 8.99 18.67
N ALA A 60 -9.08 9.90 19.35
CA ALA A 60 -9.68 11.12 19.91
C ALA A 60 -10.27 12.00 18.80
N LEU A 61 -9.55 12.20 17.68
CA LEU A 61 -10.03 12.99 16.55
C LEU A 61 -11.31 12.41 15.94
N LEU A 62 -11.34 11.09 15.71
CA LEU A 62 -12.53 10.41 15.18
C LEU A 62 -13.73 10.55 16.12
N GLN A 63 -13.51 10.39 17.42
CA GLN A 63 -14.59 10.50 18.41
C GLN A 63 -15.12 11.93 18.55
N ASP A 64 -14.23 12.92 18.63
CA ASP A 64 -14.58 14.29 19.03
C ASP A 64 -14.92 15.21 17.84
N ALA A 65 -14.32 14.98 16.68
CA ALA A 65 -14.39 15.87 15.53
C ALA A 65 -15.05 15.26 14.28
N HIS A 66 -15.24 13.92 14.21
CA HIS A 66 -15.86 13.33 13.04
C HIS A 66 -17.35 13.65 12.95
N TYR A 67 -17.84 14.01 11.76
CA TYR A 67 -19.21 14.48 11.51
C TYR A 67 -20.29 13.44 11.89
N SER A 68 -20.00 12.14 11.79
CA SER A 68 -20.94 11.07 12.10
C SER A 68 -21.21 10.91 13.60
N ARG A 69 -20.32 11.46 14.47
CA ARG A 69 -20.40 11.41 15.93
C ARG A 69 -20.60 10.00 16.49
N ILE A 70 -20.10 8.98 15.80
CA ILE A 70 -20.09 7.60 16.27
C ILE A 70 -19.16 7.52 17.49
N ARG A 71 -19.60 6.83 18.53
CA ARG A 71 -18.76 6.62 19.72
C ARG A 71 -17.80 5.47 19.50
N ILE A 72 -16.57 5.62 20.00
CA ILE A 72 -15.61 4.54 20.07
C ILE A 72 -15.89 3.78 21.37
N ASP A 73 -16.62 2.69 21.27
CA ASP A 73 -17.07 1.84 22.37
C ASP A 73 -17.20 0.37 21.91
N ASP A 74 -17.64 -0.49 22.84
CA ASP A 74 -17.87 -1.92 22.57
C ASP A 74 -18.77 -2.20 21.37
N ALA A 75 -19.70 -1.29 21.02
CA ALA A 75 -20.58 -1.47 19.86
C ALA A 75 -19.84 -1.25 18.53
N LEU A 76 -18.82 -0.41 18.53
CA LEU A 76 -17.98 -0.16 17.34
C LEU A 76 -16.90 -1.23 17.14
N SER A 77 -16.35 -1.77 18.24
CA SER A 77 -15.22 -2.72 18.22
C SER A 77 -15.37 -3.88 17.24
N PRO A 78 -16.51 -4.62 17.20
CA PRO A 78 -16.72 -5.71 16.26
C PRO A 78 -16.63 -5.26 14.80
N ARG A 79 -17.19 -4.11 14.48
CA ARG A 79 -17.18 -3.56 13.11
C ARG A 79 -15.77 -3.21 12.66
N VAL A 80 -14.97 -2.65 13.55
CA VAL A 80 -13.56 -2.35 13.27
C VAL A 80 -12.78 -3.62 13.02
N MET A 81 -12.94 -4.63 13.87
CA MET A 81 -12.28 -5.93 13.69
C MET A 81 -12.67 -6.58 12.36
N ASP A 82 -13.96 -6.58 12.01
CA ASP A 82 -14.43 -7.13 10.74
C ASP A 82 -13.79 -6.40 9.55
N LYS A 83 -13.72 -5.05 9.58
CA LYS A 83 -13.04 -4.24 8.56
C LYS A 83 -11.54 -4.51 8.50
N PHE A 84 -10.90 -4.75 9.63
CA PHE A 84 -9.48 -5.07 9.67
C PHE A 84 -9.19 -6.45 9.07
N LEU A 85 -9.99 -7.48 9.41
CA LEU A 85 -9.91 -8.81 8.81
C LEU A 85 -10.20 -8.76 7.29
N GLU A 86 -11.24 -8.03 6.88
CA GLU A 86 -11.61 -7.84 5.48
C GLU A 86 -10.48 -7.19 4.69
N SER A 87 -9.77 -6.22 5.27
CA SER A 87 -8.64 -5.55 4.60
C SER A 87 -7.44 -6.47 4.37
N MET A 88 -7.26 -7.50 5.20
CA MET A 88 -6.21 -8.51 5.06
C MET A 88 -6.64 -9.67 4.16
N ASP A 89 -7.83 -10.21 4.35
CA ASP A 89 -8.33 -11.39 3.67
C ASP A 89 -9.82 -11.29 3.31
N GLY A 90 -10.19 -10.28 2.52
CA GLY A 90 -11.57 -10.07 2.08
C GLY A 90 -12.16 -11.22 1.26
N GLN A 91 -11.32 -11.99 0.58
CA GLN A 91 -11.73 -13.18 -0.20
C GLN A 91 -11.69 -14.49 0.60
N ARG A 92 -11.34 -14.43 1.88
CA ARG A 92 -11.27 -15.61 2.78
C ARG A 92 -10.51 -16.78 2.18
N ALA A 93 -9.31 -16.47 1.70
CA ALA A 93 -8.42 -17.39 1.00
C ALA A 93 -7.06 -17.59 1.70
N TYR A 94 -6.85 -16.97 2.86
CA TYR A 94 -5.61 -17.06 3.63
C TYR A 94 -5.85 -17.61 5.04
N PHE A 95 -6.72 -16.97 5.83
CA PHE A 95 -7.03 -17.41 7.18
C PHE A 95 -7.85 -18.70 7.21
N LEU A 96 -7.59 -19.52 8.24
CA LEU A 96 -8.49 -20.58 8.67
C LEU A 96 -9.51 -20.04 9.69
N ALA A 97 -10.65 -20.71 9.81
CA ALA A 97 -11.65 -20.42 10.85
C ALA A 97 -11.01 -20.40 12.25
N SER A 98 -10.08 -21.32 12.54
CA SER A 98 -9.34 -21.37 13.80
C SER A 98 -8.48 -20.13 14.07
N ASP A 99 -7.90 -19.51 13.03
CA ASP A 99 -7.14 -18.27 13.19
C ASP A 99 -8.08 -17.12 13.63
N VAL A 100 -9.26 -17.04 13.01
CA VAL A 100 -10.27 -16.02 13.34
C VAL A 100 -10.86 -16.25 14.72
N GLU A 101 -11.04 -17.51 15.13
CA GLU A 101 -11.48 -17.88 16.49
C GLU A 101 -10.43 -17.50 17.54
N GLU A 102 -9.13 -17.67 17.26
CA GLU A 102 -8.03 -17.22 18.14
C GLU A 102 -8.10 -15.71 18.36
N PHE A 103 -8.58 -14.93 17.40
CA PHE A 103 -8.75 -13.48 17.51
C PHE A 103 -10.07 -13.07 18.21
N ALA A 104 -11.00 -13.97 18.43
CA ALA A 104 -12.31 -13.65 19.02
C ALA A 104 -12.25 -12.86 20.34
N PRO A 105 -11.29 -13.09 21.26
CA PRO A 105 -11.16 -12.28 22.48
C PRO A 105 -10.87 -10.79 22.21
N LEU A 106 -10.36 -10.44 21.04
CA LEU A 106 -10.06 -9.06 20.66
C LEU A 106 -11.30 -8.32 20.16
N ARG A 107 -12.39 -9.04 19.83
CA ARG A 107 -13.57 -8.49 19.16
C ARG A 107 -14.21 -7.30 19.89
N MET A 108 -14.15 -7.30 21.22
CA MET A 108 -14.69 -6.24 22.05
C MET A 108 -13.60 -5.31 22.63
N ARG A 109 -12.40 -5.30 22.04
CA ARG A 109 -11.25 -4.57 22.58
C ARG A 109 -10.67 -3.52 21.63
N PHE A 110 -11.15 -3.43 20.40
CA PHE A 110 -10.61 -2.46 19.44
C PHE A 110 -10.81 -1.01 19.93
N ASP A 111 -11.92 -0.69 20.59
CA ASP A 111 -12.13 0.63 21.17
C ASP A 111 -11.10 0.95 22.27
N ASP A 112 -10.77 -0.01 23.13
CA ASP A 112 -9.72 0.14 24.15
C ASP A 112 -8.34 0.25 23.51
N MET A 113 -8.04 -0.56 22.48
CA MET A 113 -6.75 -0.56 21.80
C MET A 113 -6.42 0.82 21.22
N ILE A 114 -7.35 1.47 20.53
CA ILE A 114 -7.09 2.80 19.97
C ILE A 114 -7.00 3.88 21.06
N ARG A 115 -7.80 3.78 22.12
CA ARG A 115 -7.78 4.74 23.24
C ARG A 115 -6.49 4.67 24.05
N THR A 116 -6.00 3.47 24.32
CA THR A 116 -4.77 3.26 25.11
C THR A 116 -3.50 3.30 24.28
N GLY A 117 -3.59 3.03 22.97
CA GLY A 117 -2.46 2.81 22.09
C GLY A 117 -1.85 1.42 22.22
N ASP A 118 -2.55 0.48 22.86
CA ASP A 118 -2.17 -0.95 22.91
C ASP A 118 -2.56 -1.62 21.59
N ILE A 119 -1.78 -1.39 20.55
CA ILE A 119 -2.06 -1.82 19.17
C ILE A 119 -1.28 -3.09 18.78
N GLU A 120 -0.48 -3.66 19.67
CA GLU A 120 0.24 -4.92 19.42
C GLU A 120 -0.65 -6.07 18.96
N PRO A 121 -1.88 -6.25 19.49
CA PRO A 121 -2.76 -7.33 19.03
C PRO A 121 -3.09 -7.23 17.54
N ALA A 122 -3.24 -6.03 16.98
CA ALA A 122 -3.45 -5.85 15.53
C ALA A 122 -2.23 -6.31 14.72
N TYR A 123 -1.02 -6.06 15.20
CA TYR A 123 0.20 -6.54 14.58
C TYR A 123 0.35 -8.06 14.70
N ALA A 124 -0.12 -8.67 15.78
CA ALA A 124 -0.16 -10.12 15.92
C ALA A 124 -1.13 -10.77 14.90
N MET A 125 -2.31 -10.18 14.71
CA MET A 125 -3.24 -10.62 13.66
C MET A 125 -2.60 -10.50 12.27
N PHE A 126 -1.89 -9.41 12.01
CA PHE A 126 -1.18 -9.22 10.74
C PHE A 126 -0.03 -10.22 10.56
N ALA A 127 0.73 -10.52 11.61
CA ALA A 127 1.79 -11.53 11.57
C ALA A 127 1.24 -12.92 11.20
N ARG A 128 0.06 -13.29 11.73
CA ARG A 128 -0.64 -14.51 11.34
C ARG A 128 -1.05 -14.48 9.86
N TYR A 129 -1.61 -13.37 9.37
CA TYR A 129 -1.91 -13.18 7.95
C TYR A 129 -0.65 -13.36 7.08
N GLN A 130 0.46 -12.73 7.47
CA GLN A 130 1.73 -12.82 6.75
C GLN A 130 2.25 -14.26 6.69
N GLN A 131 2.15 -15.00 7.79
CA GLN A 131 2.48 -16.43 7.83
C GLN A 131 1.60 -17.23 6.86
N ARG A 132 0.28 -17.08 6.94
CA ARG A 132 -0.67 -17.77 6.06
C ARG A 132 -0.46 -17.42 4.60
N ASN A 133 -0.17 -16.17 4.30
CA ASN A 133 0.13 -15.75 2.92
C ASN A 133 1.37 -16.48 2.36
N ARG A 134 2.46 -16.55 3.14
CA ARG A 134 3.65 -17.33 2.74
C ARG A 134 3.33 -18.80 2.49
N GLU A 135 2.62 -19.44 3.41
CA GLU A 135 2.20 -20.85 3.28
C GLU A 135 1.40 -21.06 1.99
N ARG A 136 0.45 -20.17 1.69
CA ARG A 136 -0.40 -20.27 0.50
C ARG A 136 0.35 -20.05 -0.79
N VAL A 137 1.24 -19.05 -0.84
CA VAL A 137 2.06 -18.81 -2.03
C VAL A 137 3.04 -19.94 -2.27
N GLN A 138 3.64 -20.50 -1.22
CA GLN A 138 4.50 -21.68 -1.34
C GLN A 138 3.73 -22.90 -1.87
N HIS A 139 2.50 -23.12 -1.38
CA HIS A 139 1.63 -24.16 -1.90
C HIS A 139 1.29 -23.92 -3.39
N ALA A 140 0.96 -22.70 -3.79
CA ALA A 140 0.72 -22.35 -5.20
C ALA A 140 1.94 -22.62 -6.09
N LEU A 141 3.14 -22.27 -5.62
CA LEU A 141 4.39 -22.57 -6.33
C LEU A 141 4.64 -24.09 -6.48
N ALA A 142 4.30 -24.87 -5.45
CA ALA A 142 4.40 -26.35 -5.52
C ALA A 142 3.42 -26.94 -6.56
N LEU A 143 2.20 -26.41 -6.64
CA LEU A 143 1.20 -26.84 -7.62
C LEU A 143 1.63 -26.61 -9.07
N LEU A 144 2.51 -25.66 -9.35
CA LEU A 144 3.06 -25.42 -10.69
C LEU A 144 4.04 -26.52 -11.14
N GLY A 145 4.40 -27.45 -10.27
CA GLY A 145 5.23 -28.62 -10.63
C GLY A 145 4.53 -29.61 -11.58
N THR A 146 3.20 -29.57 -11.65
CA THR A 146 2.39 -30.47 -12.46
C THR A 146 1.37 -29.66 -13.25
N GLU A 147 1.18 -30.02 -14.52
CA GLU A 147 0.13 -29.42 -15.35
C GLU A 147 -1.26 -29.77 -14.79
N PRO A 148 -2.12 -28.78 -14.53
CA PRO A 148 -3.48 -29.04 -14.09
C PRO A 148 -4.29 -29.83 -15.12
N ASP A 149 -5.13 -30.75 -14.67
CA ASP A 149 -6.04 -31.47 -15.56
C ASP A 149 -7.22 -30.56 -15.97
N PHE A 150 -7.15 -30.03 -17.18
CA PHE A 150 -8.18 -29.14 -17.75
C PHE A 150 -9.37 -29.91 -18.34
N THR A 151 -9.36 -31.24 -18.36
CA THR A 151 -10.51 -32.04 -18.80
C THR A 151 -11.59 -32.15 -17.71
N LEU A 152 -11.20 -31.96 -16.45
CA LEU A 152 -12.11 -31.93 -15.31
C LEU A 152 -13.00 -30.70 -15.36
N ARG A 153 -14.32 -30.93 -15.39
CA ARG A 153 -15.32 -29.87 -15.32
C ARG A 153 -15.51 -29.46 -13.87
N GLU A 154 -14.96 -28.35 -13.52
CA GLU A 154 -15.07 -27.73 -12.19
C GLU A 154 -15.27 -26.21 -12.32
N SER A 155 -15.75 -25.58 -11.26
CA SER A 155 -15.97 -24.14 -11.22
C SER A 155 -15.02 -23.48 -10.21
N TYR A 156 -14.60 -22.25 -10.49
CA TYR A 156 -13.83 -21.42 -9.59
C TYR A 156 -14.66 -20.22 -9.15
N ALA A 157 -14.81 -20.02 -7.85
CA ALA A 157 -15.48 -18.86 -7.30
C ALA A 157 -14.50 -17.68 -7.24
N PHE A 158 -14.66 -16.71 -8.14
CA PHE A 158 -13.86 -15.49 -8.17
C PHE A 158 -14.13 -14.59 -6.97
N ASP A 159 -15.40 -14.46 -6.60
CA ASP A 159 -15.84 -13.69 -5.47
C ASP A 159 -16.17 -14.62 -4.31
N ARG A 160 -15.43 -14.47 -3.25
CA ARG A 160 -15.59 -15.18 -1.99
C ARG A 160 -15.87 -14.23 -0.83
N GLU A 161 -16.19 -12.96 -1.12
CA GLU A 161 -16.63 -12.01 -0.10
C GLU A 161 -17.84 -12.59 0.65
N GLY A 162 -17.78 -12.56 1.98
CA GLY A 162 -18.86 -13.15 2.80
C GLY A 162 -18.92 -14.69 2.85
N ALA A 163 -18.09 -15.45 2.14
CA ALA A 163 -18.01 -16.90 2.28
C ALA A 163 -17.62 -17.33 3.70
N ALA A 164 -17.87 -18.58 4.11
CA ALA A 164 -17.32 -19.09 5.36
C ALA A 164 -15.78 -19.17 5.30
N TRP A 165 -15.12 -18.96 6.43
CA TRP A 165 -13.69 -19.23 6.55
C TRP A 165 -13.43 -20.73 6.39
N PRO A 166 -12.41 -21.16 5.62
CA PRO A 166 -12.03 -22.57 5.53
C PRO A 166 -11.72 -23.15 6.92
N THR A 167 -12.27 -24.31 7.21
CA THR A 167 -12.11 -24.95 8.52
C THR A 167 -10.84 -25.80 8.62
N THR A 168 -10.34 -26.25 7.47
CA THR A 168 -9.17 -27.11 7.38
C THR A 168 -8.17 -26.60 6.34
N THR A 169 -6.90 -26.98 6.51
CA THR A 169 -5.87 -26.72 5.50
C THR A 169 -6.23 -27.37 4.15
N ALA A 170 -6.87 -28.54 4.16
CA ALA A 170 -7.27 -29.21 2.93
C ALA A 170 -8.33 -28.41 2.13
N GLU A 171 -9.31 -27.80 2.81
CA GLU A 171 -10.27 -26.88 2.15
C GLU A 171 -9.55 -25.67 1.56
N LEU A 172 -8.60 -25.11 2.28
CA LEU A 172 -7.84 -23.96 1.83
C LEU A 172 -6.90 -24.35 0.66
N ASP A 173 -6.30 -25.54 0.69
CA ASP A 173 -5.48 -26.09 -0.39
C ASP A 173 -6.31 -26.26 -1.68
N GLU A 174 -7.56 -26.73 -1.55
CA GLU A 174 -8.46 -26.87 -2.69
C GLU A 174 -8.83 -25.51 -3.29
N ILE A 175 -9.10 -24.48 -2.49
CA ILE A 175 -9.35 -23.11 -2.97
C ILE A 175 -8.14 -22.63 -3.79
N TRP A 176 -6.92 -22.87 -3.30
CA TRP A 176 -5.70 -22.45 -3.98
C TRP A 176 -5.39 -23.31 -5.21
N ARG A 177 -5.70 -24.59 -5.19
CA ARG A 177 -5.60 -25.46 -6.37
C ARG A 177 -6.47 -24.95 -7.50
N GLN A 178 -7.75 -24.63 -7.20
CA GLN A 178 -8.68 -24.07 -8.19
C GLN A 178 -8.22 -22.70 -8.70
N ARG A 179 -7.67 -21.84 -7.83
CA ARG A 179 -7.10 -20.55 -8.20
C ARG A 179 -5.94 -20.71 -9.18
N VAL A 180 -4.95 -21.57 -8.85
CA VAL A 180 -3.80 -21.81 -9.71
C VAL A 180 -4.22 -22.37 -11.06
N LYS A 181 -5.18 -23.33 -11.09
CA LYS A 181 -5.74 -23.86 -12.33
C LYS A 181 -6.43 -22.79 -13.16
N ASN A 182 -7.22 -21.91 -12.54
CA ASN A 182 -7.87 -20.80 -13.22
C ASN A 182 -6.87 -19.79 -13.79
N ASP A 183 -5.84 -19.43 -13.02
CA ASP A 183 -4.79 -18.53 -13.47
C ASP A 183 -4.02 -19.13 -14.66
N ALA A 184 -3.74 -20.43 -14.63
CA ALA A 184 -3.12 -21.16 -15.73
C ALA A 184 -4.04 -21.21 -16.96
N LEU A 185 -5.32 -21.56 -16.77
CA LEU A 185 -6.30 -21.59 -17.85
C LEU A 185 -6.40 -20.25 -18.58
N SER A 186 -6.38 -19.14 -17.85
CA SER A 186 -6.44 -17.79 -18.41
C SER A 186 -5.26 -17.52 -19.33
N LEU A 187 -4.07 -18.01 -19.01
CA LEU A 187 -2.87 -17.85 -19.84
C LEU A 187 -2.90 -18.77 -21.06
N LEU A 188 -3.37 -20.00 -20.91
CA LEU A 188 -3.55 -20.94 -22.03
C LEU A 188 -4.57 -20.43 -23.04
N LEU A 189 -5.69 -19.87 -22.59
CA LEU A 189 -6.69 -19.25 -23.46
C LEU A 189 -6.16 -18.00 -24.17
N ALA A 190 -5.15 -17.32 -23.57
CA ALA A 190 -4.42 -16.25 -24.24
C ALA A 190 -3.35 -16.74 -25.22
N GLY A 191 -3.28 -18.04 -25.51
CA GLY A 191 -2.40 -18.63 -26.52
C GLY A 191 -1.02 -19.07 -26.01
N LYS A 192 -0.77 -19.06 -24.68
CA LYS A 192 0.49 -19.56 -24.12
C LYS A 192 0.47 -21.08 -24.00
N SER A 193 1.64 -21.71 -24.16
CA SER A 193 1.86 -23.09 -23.76
C SER A 193 1.85 -23.24 -22.23
N TRP A 194 1.68 -24.48 -21.73
CA TRP A 194 1.79 -24.73 -20.28
C TRP A 194 3.16 -24.28 -19.72
N SER A 195 4.26 -24.57 -20.43
CA SER A 195 5.59 -24.14 -19.98
C SER A 195 5.68 -22.63 -19.77
N GLU A 196 5.19 -21.83 -20.74
CA GLU A 196 5.17 -20.36 -20.64
C GLU A 196 4.21 -19.84 -19.58
N ALA A 197 3.05 -20.49 -19.42
CA ALA A 197 2.08 -20.17 -18.37
C ALA A 197 2.66 -20.45 -16.99
N ARG A 198 3.26 -21.62 -16.79
CA ARG A 198 3.95 -22.01 -15.56
C ARG A 198 5.02 -21.01 -15.15
N ASP A 199 5.92 -20.64 -16.08
CA ASP A 199 7.02 -19.71 -15.79
C ASP A 199 6.50 -18.29 -15.49
N THR A 200 5.44 -17.88 -16.19
CA THR A 200 4.72 -16.61 -15.89
C THR A 200 4.10 -16.63 -14.50
N LEU A 201 3.41 -17.72 -14.12
CA LEU A 201 2.77 -17.84 -12.80
C LEU A 201 3.80 -17.94 -11.67
N ARG A 202 4.88 -18.69 -11.89
CA ARG A 202 6.00 -18.76 -10.93
C ARG A 202 6.51 -17.35 -10.61
N THR A 203 6.82 -16.56 -11.64
CA THR A 203 7.28 -15.18 -11.46
C THR A 203 6.24 -14.32 -10.72
N ARG A 204 4.95 -14.48 -11.03
CA ARG A 204 3.87 -13.73 -10.34
C ARG A 204 3.79 -14.09 -8.85
N TYR A 205 3.82 -15.37 -8.50
CA TYR A 205 3.73 -15.83 -7.11
C TYR A 205 4.99 -15.49 -6.32
N GLU A 206 6.19 -15.59 -6.91
CA GLU A 206 7.44 -15.13 -6.28
C GLU A 206 7.41 -13.63 -5.98
N ARG A 207 6.85 -12.81 -6.88
CA ARG A 207 6.64 -11.37 -6.62
C ARG A 207 5.66 -11.11 -5.48
N VAL A 208 4.61 -11.92 -5.34
CA VAL A 208 3.69 -11.82 -4.19
C VAL A 208 4.44 -12.11 -2.90
N LEU A 209 5.23 -13.19 -2.85
CA LEU A 209 6.03 -13.56 -1.69
C LEU A 209 7.01 -12.44 -1.30
N LYS A 210 7.77 -11.93 -2.28
CA LYS A 210 8.68 -10.80 -2.07
C LYS A 210 7.96 -9.57 -1.51
N ARG A 211 6.75 -9.25 -2.00
CA ARG A 211 5.95 -8.12 -1.51
C ARG A 211 5.52 -8.31 -0.06
N VAL A 212 5.09 -9.52 0.31
CA VAL A 212 4.71 -9.84 1.70
C VAL A 212 5.88 -9.67 2.66
N ASP A 213 7.10 -10.03 2.24
CA ASP A 213 8.30 -9.88 3.04
C ASP A 213 8.79 -8.42 3.15
N GLN A 214 8.37 -7.56 2.24
CA GLN A 214 8.73 -6.15 2.20
C GLN A 214 7.72 -5.22 2.89
N ILE A 215 6.65 -5.74 3.48
CA ILE A 215 5.66 -4.93 4.21
C ILE A 215 6.32 -4.29 5.42
N LYS A 216 6.06 -2.99 5.61
CA LYS A 216 6.63 -2.18 6.68
C LYS A 216 5.64 -1.99 7.84
N PRO A 217 6.12 -1.69 9.06
CA PRO A 217 5.26 -1.43 10.22
C PRO A 217 4.20 -0.35 9.95
N GLU A 218 4.57 0.70 9.23
CA GLU A 218 3.68 1.82 8.90
C GLU A 218 2.51 1.40 8.01
N GLU A 219 2.68 0.39 7.14
CA GLU A 219 1.62 -0.12 6.27
C GLU A 219 0.59 -0.93 7.07
N VAL A 220 1.04 -1.71 8.06
CA VAL A 220 0.17 -2.41 9.00
C VAL A 220 -0.62 -1.39 9.83
N PHE A 221 0.05 -0.36 10.31
CA PHE A 221 -0.56 0.72 11.06
C PHE A 221 -1.61 1.49 10.26
N GLU A 222 -1.30 1.83 9.01
CA GLU A 222 -2.25 2.49 8.11
C GLU A 222 -3.48 1.62 7.87
N THR A 223 -3.29 0.31 7.65
CA THR A 223 -4.40 -0.65 7.51
C THR A 223 -5.27 -0.70 8.77
N TYR A 224 -4.65 -0.74 9.95
CA TYR A 224 -5.34 -0.72 11.23
C TYR A 224 -6.18 0.55 11.42
N LEU A 225 -5.60 1.74 11.21
CA LEU A 225 -6.33 3.00 11.34
C LEU A 225 -7.44 3.16 10.30
N ASN A 226 -7.24 2.64 9.09
CA ASN A 226 -8.26 2.64 8.06
C ASN A 226 -9.44 1.72 8.38
N ALA A 227 -9.25 0.67 9.19
CA ALA A 227 -10.37 -0.11 9.69
C ALA A 227 -11.32 0.72 10.56
N TYR A 228 -10.77 1.61 11.41
CA TYR A 228 -11.58 2.58 12.18
C TYR A 228 -12.22 3.61 11.27
N ALA A 229 -11.44 4.27 10.43
CA ALA A 229 -11.96 5.32 9.55
C ALA A 229 -13.16 4.81 8.73
N ARG A 230 -13.04 3.63 8.13
CA ARG A 230 -14.11 2.99 7.34
C ARG A 230 -15.27 2.46 8.18
N ALA A 231 -15.05 2.15 9.46
CA ALA A 231 -16.15 1.82 10.38
C ALA A 231 -16.97 3.06 10.78
N PHE A 232 -16.38 4.26 10.71
CA PHE A 232 -17.07 5.53 10.90
C PHE A 232 -17.82 5.97 9.63
N ASP A 233 -17.14 5.91 8.48
CA ASP A 233 -17.66 6.36 7.20
C ASP A 233 -16.85 5.77 6.04
N PRO A 234 -17.50 5.25 4.96
CA PRO A 234 -16.80 4.63 3.84
C PRO A 234 -15.87 5.57 3.07
N HIS A 235 -16.04 6.89 3.20
CA HIS A 235 -15.20 7.89 2.53
C HIS A 235 -14.06 8.43 3.41
N SER A 236 -14.04 8.06 4.69
CA SER A 236 -12.98 8.48 5.61
C SER A 236 -11.78 7.57 5.50
N ASN A 237 -10.58 8.16 5.39
CA ASN A 237 -9.32 7.43 5.32
C ASN A 237 -8.25 8.12 6.16
N TYR A 238 -7.41 7.31 6.76
CA TYR A 238 -6.13 7.72 7.29
C TYR A 238 -5.06 7.53 6.21
N PHE A 239 -4.23 8.52 6.02
CA PHE A 239 -3.04 8.41 5.17
C PHE A 239 -1.79 8.53 6.02
N SER A 240 -0.85 7.61 5.87
CA SER A 240 0.52 7.81 6.34
C SER A 240 1.10 9.09 5.75
N PRO A 241 2.15 9.69 6.34
CA PRO A 241 2.78 10.90 5.79
C PRO A 241 3.11 10.77 4.30
N ARG A 242 3.61 9.60 3.91
CA ARG A 242 3.93 9.27 2.53
C ARG A 242 2.70 9.25 1.61
N ASN A 243 1.66 8.51 1.98
CA ASN A 243 0.45 8.42 1.18
C ASN A 243 -0.31 9.75 1.14
N SER A 244 -0.19 10.57 2.20
CA SER A 244 -0.70 11.93 2.22
C SER A 244 0.00 12.84 1.20
N GLU A 245 1.32 12.67 1.01
CA GLU A 245 2.07 13.39 -0.01
C GLU A 245 1.64 12.97 -1.43
N GLU A 246 1.53 11.66 -1.69
CA GLU A 246 1.02 11.15 -2.96
C GLU A 246 -0.40 11.67 -3.26
N TYR A 247 -1.28 11.67 -2.26
CA TYR A 247 -2.62 12.24 -2.40
C TYR A 247 -2.60 13.73 -2.74
N LYS A 248 -1.72 14.51 -2.08
CA LYS A 248 -1.53 15.93 -2.40
C LYS A 248 -1.06 16.14 -3.83
N ILE A 249 -0.12 15.31 -4.31
CA ILE A 249 0.36 15.36 -5.70
C ILE A 249 -0.78 15.09 -6.67
N GLN A 250 -1.59 14.06 -6.42
CA GLN A 250 -2.75 13.74 -7.25
C GLN A 250 -3.78 14.87 -7.29
N MET A 251 -4.00 15.56 -6.18
CA MET A 251 -4.95 16.68 -6.11
C MET A 251 -4.39 17.97 -6.72
N SER A 252 -3.13 18.28 -6.50
CA SER A 252 -2.48 19.50 -6.99
C SER A 252 -1.93 19.37 -8.40
N LEU A 253 -1.83 18.14 -8.92
CA LEU A 253 -1.25 17.80 -10.23
C LEU A 253 0.16 18.36 -10.43
N ASN A 254 0.90 18.53 -9.35
CA ASN A 254 2.29 18.97 -9.40
C ASN A 254 3.10 18.39 -8.24
N TYR A 255 4.40 18.26 -8.45
CA TYR A 255 5.36 17.82 -7.44
C TYR A 255 6.76 18.36 -7.75
N GLU A 256 7.66 18.23 -6.79
CA GLU A 256 9.09 18.58 -6.98
C GLU A 256 9.91 17.30 -7.18
N GLY A 257 10.65 17.24 -8.28
CA GLY A 257 11.42 16.06 -8.66
C GLY A 257 12.12 16.23 -10.00
N ILE A 258 12.39 15.11 -10.66
CA ILE A 258 13.08 15.09 -11.98
C ILE A 258 12.15 15.04 -13.18
N GLY A 259 10.88 14.73 -13.02
CA GLY A 259 9.92 14.63 -14.12
C GLY A 259 10.11 13.36 -14.97
N ALA A 260 10.10 12.20 -14.32
CA ALA A 260 10.13 10.90 -14.98
C ALA A 260 9.06 9.96 -14.40
N SER A 261 8.42 9.16 -15.24
CA SER A 261 7.62 8.02 -14.81
C SER A 261 8.51 6.79 -14.70
N LEU A 262 8.35 6.05 -13.61
CA LEU A 262 9.22 4.95 -13.24
C LEU A 262 8.40 3.66 -13.07
N GLN A 263 9.01 2.52 -13.38
CA GLN A 263 8.44 1.19 -13.15
C GLN A 263 9.53 0.24 -12.67
N LEU A 264 9.18 -0.69 -11.78
CA LEU A 264 10.08 -1.76 -11.39
C LEU A 264 10.02 -2.88 -12.44
N ILE A 265 11.13 -3.13 -13.13
CA ILE A 265 11.29 -4.19 -14.12
C ILE A 265 12.54 -4.98 -13.76
N ASP A 266 12.40 -6.29 -13.53
CA ASP A 266 13.50 -7.20 -13.19
C ASP A 266 14.44 -6.64 -12.11
N ASP A 267 13.83 -6.25 -10.98
CA ASP A 267 14.49 -5.66 -9.81
C ASP A 267 15.21 -4.31 -10.03
N HIS A 268 15.07 -3.71 -11.21
CA HIS A 268 15.59 -2.38 -11.50
C HIS A 268 14.47 -1.35 -11.65
N VAL A 269 14.62 -0.21 -11.03
CA VAL A 269 13.75 0.94 -11.31
C VAL A 269 14.11 1.51 -12.67
N THR A 270 13.19 1.35 -13.62
CA THR A 270 13.37 1.67 -15.04
C THR A 270 12.56 2.91 -15.39
N ILE A 271 13.15 3.80 -16.17
CA ILE A 271 12.50 5.00 -16.70
C ILE A 271 11.57 4.59 -17.83
N MET A 272 10.27 4.87 -17.68
CA MET A 272 9.28 4.58 -18.72
C MET A 272 9.12 5.75 -19.68
N ASN A 273 8.89 6.94 -19.14
CA ASN A 273 8.74 8.16 -19.92
C ASN A 273 9.33 9.34 -19.16
N LEU A 274 9.75 10.36 -19.87
CA LEU A 274 10.07 11.68 -19.34
C LEU A 274 8.87 12.59 -19.51
N ILE A 275 8.57 13.39 -18.47
CA ILE A 275 7.46 14.34 -18.47
C ILE A 275 7.94 15.59 -19.20
N GLU A 276 7.24 16.01 -20.23
CA GLU A 276 7.53 17.21 -21.00
C GLU A 276 7.58 18.44 -20.08
N GLY A 277 8.56 19.30 -20.28
CA GLY A 277 8.80 20.46 -19.40
C GLY A 277 9.44 20.13 -18.07
N GLY A 278 9.63 18.85 -17.73
CA GLY A 278 10.32 18.45 -16.50
C GLY A 278 11.85 18.52 -16.61
N PRO A 279 12.56 18.57 -15.47
CA PRO A 279 14.02 18.70 -15.42
C PRO A 279 14.79 17.64 -16.22
N ALA A 280 14.38 16.37 -16.14
CA ALA A 280 15.04 15.28 -16.87
C ALA A 280 14.85 15.38 -18.38
N ALA A 281 13.68 15.83 -18.85
CA ALA A 281 13.43 16.08 -20.26
C ALA A 281 14.25 17.26 -20.77
N ALA A 282 14.36 18.33 -19.97
CA ALA A 282 15.17 19.52 -20.32
C ALA A 282 16.69 19.22 -20.35
N ASP A 283 17.19 18.37 -19.45
CA ASP A 283 18.61 17.95 -19.42
C ASP A 283 18.96 17.03 -20.59
N GLY A 284 18.03 16.21 -21.07
CA GLY A 284 18.15 15.37 -22.25
C GLY A 284 19.11 14.16 -22.17
N LYS A 285 19.72 13.91 -21.00
CA LYS A 285 20.68 12.79 -20.82
C LYS A 285 19.97 11.48 -20.48
N LEU A 286 18.90 11.53 -19.70
CA LEU A 286 18.07 10.36 -19.38
C LEU A 286 17.21 9.97 -20.58
N LYS A 287 16.99 8.67 -20.72
CA LYS A 287 16.16 8.11 -21.80
C LYS A 287 15.18 7.07 -21.24
N ALA A 288 14.12 6.82 -22.00
CA ALA A 288 13.24 5.71 -21.72
C ALA A 288 14.02 4.38 -21.76
N SER A 289 13.67 3.46 -20.88
CA SER A 289 14.29 2.16 -20.65
C SER A 289 15.68 2.20 -19.98
N ASP A 290 16.20 3.37 -19.60
CA ASP A 290 17.35 3.44 -18.71
C ASP A 290 16.99 2.88 -17.32
N ARG A 291 17.90 2.10 -16.73
CA ARG A 291 17.73 1.44 -15.43
C ARG A 291 18.55 2.16 -14.36
N ILE A 292 17.93 2.52 -13.27
CA ILE A 292 18.58 3.18 -12.13
C ILE A 292 19.15 2.11 -11.22
N THR A 293 20.46 2.16 -10.97
CA THR A 293 21.16 1.22 -10.09
C THR A 293 21.48 1.85 -8.73
N ALA A 294 21.76 3.16 -8.70
CA ALA A 294 22.01 3.84 -7.44
C ALA A 294 21.59 5.32 -7.48
N VAL A 295 21.34 5.89 -6.31
CA VAL A 295 20.93 7.29 -6.13
C VAL A 295 21.85 7.99 -5.14
N GLY A 296 22.39 9.15 -5.52
CA GLY A 296 23.21 10.04 -4.69
C GLY A 296 22.51 11.37 -4.45
N GLN A 297 22.67 11.95 -3.28
CA GLN A 297 22.13 13.26 -2.93
C GLN A 297 23.21 14.35 -3.09
N GLY A 298 22.80 15.54 -3.51
CA GLY A 298 23.70 16.68 -3.69
C GLY A 298 24.70 16.49 -4.83
N THR A 299 25.69 17.37 -4.88
CA THR A 299 26.75 17.36 -5.92
C THR A 299 27.88 16.40 -5.59
N GLU A 300 28.05 16.03 -4.32
CA GLU A 300 29.13 15.20 -3.79
C GLU A 300 28.58 14.13 -2.84
N GLY A 301 29.42 13.17 -2.43
CA GLY A 301 29.07 12.11 -1.48
C GLY A 301 28.79 10.77 -2.15
N GLY A 302 28.43 9.76 -1.34
CA GLY A 302 28.20 8.38 -1.75
C GLY A 302 26.92 8.19 -2.54
N PHE A 303 26.82 7.03 -3.14
CA PHE A 303 25.59 6.51 -3.76
C PHE A 303 24.97 5.44 -2.87
N THR A 304 23.65 5.41 -2.85
CA THR A 304 22.86 4.33 -2.26
C THR A 304 22.45 3.40 -3.39
N ASP A 305 22.88 2.14 -3.34
CA ASP A 305 22.44 1.09 -4.25
C ASP A 305 20.94 0.86 -4.04
N VAL A 306 20.16 0.83 -5.13
CA VAL A 306 18.69 0.70 -5.08
C VAL A 306 18.18 -0.50 -5.87
N VAL A 307 19.06 -1.37 -6.37
CA VAL A 307 18.68 -2.59 -7.07
C VAL A 307 17.89 -3.51 -6.12
N GLY A 308 16.75 -3.97 -6.55
CA GLY A 308 15.87 -4.82 -5.74
C GLY A 308 15.03 -4.08 -4.69
N TRP A 309 15.17 -2.77 -4.55
CA TRP A 309 14.35 -1.97 -3.65
C TRP A 309 12.91 -1.82 -4.18
N ARG A 310 12.01 -1.50 -3.27
CA ARG A 310 10.65 -1.09 -3.65
C ARG A 310 10.72 0.22 -4.43
N ILE A 311 9.96 0.30 -5.51
CA ILE A 311 9.92 1.50 -6.36
C ILE A 311 9.61 2.77 -5.57
N ASP A 312 8.72 2.65 -4.60
CA ASP A 312 8.31 3.78 -3.77
C ASP A 312 9.48 4.35 -2.95
N ASP A 313 10.34 3.50 -2.41
CA ASP A 313 11.50 3.93 -1.61
C ASP A 313 12.53 4.63 -2.50
N VAL A 314 12.70 4.13 -3.72
CA VAL A 314 13.59 4.75 -4.71
C VAL A 314 13.02 6.10 -5.17
N VAL A 315 11.72 6.18 -5.41
CA VAL A 315 11.03 7.43 -5.77
C VAL A 315 11.23 8.51 -4.69
N GLN A 316 11.17 8.14 -3.41
CA GLN A 316 11.45 9.10 -2.32
C GLN A 316 12.89 9.62 -2.31
N LEU A 317 13.86 8.79 -2.71
CA LEU A 317 15.26 9.26 -2.84
C LEU A 317 15.43 10.18 -4.06
N ILE A 318 14.67 9.95 -5.13
CA ILE A 318 14.76 10.74 -6.37
C ILE A 318 14.02 12.07 -6.24
N ARG A 319 12.81 12.08 -5.64
CA ARG A 319 12.07 13.30 -5.31
C ARG A 319 12.81 14.12 -4.25
N GLY A 320 12.42 15.35 -4.07
CA GLY A 320 12.95 16.23 -3.04
C GLY A 320 12.76 17.68 -3.44
N LYS A 321 13.15 18.58 -2.55
CA LYS A 321 12.97 20.04 -2.70
C LYS A 321 13.57 20.54 -4.02
N GLY A 322 12.84 21.40 -4.72
CA GLY A 322 13.30 22.11 -5.90
C GLY A 322 14.66 22.80 -5.68
N ASP A 323 15.41 22.99 -6.72
CA ASP A 323 16.77 23.53 -6.75
C ASP A 323 17.83 22.71 -5.99
N THR A 324 17.48 21.46 -5.58
CA THR A 324 18.47 20.52 -5.04
C THR A 324 18.92 19.52 -6.10
N THR A 325 20.16 19.04 -6.00
CA THR A 325 20.72 18.08 -6.94
C THR A 325 20.49 16.65 -6.49
N VAL A 326 20.07 15.79 -7.43
CA VAL A 326 20.11 14.33 -7.31
C VAL A 326 21.03 13.77 -8.37
N ARG A 327 21.81 12.77 -8.02
CA ARG A 327 22.67 12.02 -8.96
C ARG A 327 22.11 10.62 -9.11
N LEU A 328 21.97 10.20 -10.34
CA LEU A 328 21.48 8.85 -10.70
C LEU A 328 22.64 8.11 -11.34
N GLN A 329 22.93 6.92 -10.85
CA GLN A 329 23.78 5.95 -11.51
C GLN A 329 22.86 5.07 -12.35
N ILE A 330 23.11 5.02 -13.63
CA ILE A 330 22.22 4.36 -14.60
C ILE A 330 22.96 3.34 -15.44
N LEU A 331 22.25 2.31 -15.79
CA LEU A 331 22.62 1.37 -16.82
C LEU A 331 21.77 1.66 -18.06
N PRO A 332 22.36 2.06 -19.21
CA PRO A 332 21.62 2.42 -20.40
C PRO A 332 20.72 1.31 -20.92
N ALA A 333 19.67 1.67 -21.65
CA ALA A 333 18.79 0.72 -22.32
C ALA A 333 19.58 -0.25 -23.22
N GLY A 334 19.28 -1.56 -23.10
CA GLY A 334 19.96 -2.59 -23.90
C GLY A 334 21.43 -2.86 -23.54
N ALA A 335 21.93 -2.30 -22.45
CA ALA A 335 23.31 -2.53 -21.98
C ALA A 335 23.59 -4.02 -21.77
N ALA A 336 24.70 -4.50 -22.30
CA ALA A 336 25.17 -5.86 -22.08
C ALA A 336 25.66 -6.06 -20.63
N PRO A 337 25.68 -7.30 -20.12
CA PRO A 337 26.28 -7.58 -18.81
C PRO A 337 27.73 -7.05 -18.74
N GLY A 338 28.06 -6.31 -17.66
CA GLY A 338 29.36 -5.69 -17.46
C GLY A 338 29.55 -4.31 -18.11
N THR A 339 28.51 -3.74 -18.72
CA THR A 339 28.55 -2.34 -19.19
C THR A 339 28.77 -1.39 -17.99
N ALA A 340 29.69 -0.44 -18.16
CA ALA A 340 29.93 0.58 -17.15
C ALA A 340 28.69 1.47 -16.97
N GLU A 341 28.37 1.74 -15.72
CA GLU A 341 27.28 2.65 -15.36
C GLU A 341 27.65 4.10 -15.60
N THR A 342 26.68 4.92 -15.92
CA THR A 342 26.86 6.35 -16.17
C THR A 342 26.20 7.14 -15.06
N VAL A 343 26.87 8.17 -14.55
CA VAL A 343 26.32 9.09 -13.54
C VAL A 343 25.71 10.29 -14.25
N ILE A 344 24.43 10.54 -13.96
CA ILE A 344 23.68 11.72 -14.43
C ILE A 344 23.29 12.56 -13.20
N SER A 345 23.68 13.82 -13.21
CA SER A 345 23.29 14.79 -12.17
C SER A 345 22.16 15.66 -12.69
N LEU A 346 21.07 15.72 -11.92
CA LEU A 346 19.88 16.50 -12.25
C LEU A 346 19.53 17.45 -11.10
N VAL A 347 19.13 18.65 -11.46
CA VAL A 347 18.55 19.59 -10.49
C VAL A 347 17.06 19.35 -10.46
N ARG A 348 16.53 19.10 -9.26
CA ARG A 348 15.08 18.91 -9.07
C ARG A 348 14.34 20.22 -9.35
N GLY A 349 13.18 20.12 -9.92
CA GLY A 349 12.33 21.27 -10.21
C GLY A 349 10.85 20.92 -10.07
N LYS A 350 10.01 21.90 -10.28
CA LYS A 350 8.56 21.70 -10.32
C LYS A 350 8.18 20.94 -11.58
N VAL A 351 7.42 19.88 -11.39
CA VAL A 351 6.87 19.04 -12.47
C VAL A 351 5.35 19.16 -12.41
N THR A 352 4.73 19.49 -13.53
CA THR A 352 3.28 19.61 -13.66
C THR A 352 2.72 18.43 -14.47
N LEU A 353 1.66 17.81 -13.97
CA LEU A 353 0.99 16.67 -14.60
C LEU A 353 -0.19 17.15 -15.49
N GLU A 354 0.08 18.00 -16.46
CA GLU A 354 -0.95 18.64 -17.30
C GLU A 354 -1.84 17.64 -18.04
N ALA A 355 -1.30 16.49 -18.45
CA ALA A 355 -2.06 15.42 -19.11
C ALA A 355 -3.15 14.81 -18.22
N GLN A 356 -3.08 14.99 -16.91
CA GLN A 356 -4.04 14.48 -15.93
C GLN A 356 -5.04 15.57 -15.47
N ALA A 357 -4.83 16.82 -15.92
CA ALA A 357 -5.75 17.91 -15.60
C ALA A 357 -7.10 17.73 -16.32
N ALA A 358 -8.17 18.17 -15.67
CA ALA A 358 -9.49 18.20 -16.29
C ALA A 358 -9.45 19.14 -17.50
N GLN A 359 -9.83 18.64 -18.67
CA GLN A 359 -9.88 19.39 -19.91
C GLN A 359 -11.34 19.68 -20.28
N ARG A 360 -11.60 20.91 -20.77
CA ARG A 360 -12.91 21.30 -21.29
C ARG A 360 -12.77 21.65 -22.76
N GLU A 361 -13.46 20.93 -23.63
CA GLU A 361 -13.64 21.29 -25.02
C GLU A 361 -14.99 22.01 -25.17
N LEU A 362 -14.98 23.24 -25.67
CA LEU A 362 -16.18 23.98 -26.05
C LEU A 362 -16.51 23.58 -27.50
N LYS A 363 -17.57 22.80 -27.68
CA LYS A 363 -18.16 22.51 -29.00
C LYS A 363 -19.08 23.61 -29.42
#